data_60a01ee8ba0ac3b4f25c4c6b007d6def
#
_entry.id   60a01ee8ba0ac3b4f25c4c6b007d6def
#
_cell.length_a   1.000
_cell.length_b   1.000
_cell.length_c   1.000
_cell.angle_alpha   90.00
_cell.angle_beta   90.00
_cell.angle_gamma   90.00
#
_symmetry.space_group_name_H-M   'P 1'
#
loop_
_entity.id
_entity.type
_entity.pdbx_description
1 polymer ?
#
loop_
_entity_poly.entity_id
_entity_poly.type
_entity_poly.pdbx_seq_one_letter_code
_entity_poly.pdbx_strand_id
1 'polypeptide(L)'
;MNEIKLIEPTIEYAEDIWKFRQEIIDSSDHDKFAGCGTLEQSNSALEWIETTRVRSSVETCPSDKVPSNVYIAVRLCDNKIVGIIDLRHHIDHPILSTWGGHIGYYVRPTERGKGYGKEMLRQNLLNAQKRGIEKVLITCNEDNVASEKTILANGGVFERTITVDDEVMKRYWITVDRELLRKELKCKTYPLNTLGTYKYTVICSYYDGSWVLSKHKKRDTYETQGGHIEAGETPLEAAKRELYEESGIKDATLYPVCDYFGYNHISSSNGQVFLAVVHSLDELPESEMKEVRLFKELPENLTYPNVSPLLYEEAYKLYRSL
;
A
#
# COMPACT_ATOMS: atom_id res chain seq x y z
N MET A 1 15.20 11.01 5.81
CA MET A 1 13.84 11.36 6.32
C MET A 1 13.51 10.37 7.42
N ASN A 2 12.99 10.83 8.55
CA ASN A 2 12.52 9.92 9.59
C ASN A 2 11.22 9.24 9.14
N GLU A 3 11.03 7.99 9.53
CA GLU A 3 9.86 7.20 9.19
C GLU A 3 8.59 7.80 9.80
N ILE A 4 7.49 7.83 9.03
CA ILE A 4 6.17 8.28 9.46
C ILE A 4 5.13 7.19 9.23
N LYS A 5 4.02 7.28 9.96
CA LYS A 5 2.84 6.45 9.78
C LYS A 5 1.60 7.32 9.69
N LEU A 6 0.72 7.02 8.74
CA LEU A 6 -0.62 7.59 8.71
C LEU A 6 -1.53 6.78 9.65
N ILE A 7 -2.14 7.47 10.60
CA ILE A 7 -3.13 6.90 11.52
C ILE A 7 -4.37 7.79 11.58
N GLU A 8 -5.51 7.22 11.90
CA GLU A 8 -6.69 8.01 12.21
C GLU A 8 -6.46 8.85 13.46
N PRO A 9 -7.01 10.07 13.53
CA PRO A 9 -6.85 10.92 14.71
C PRO A 9 -7.44 10.26 15.97
N THR A 10 -6.65 10.25 17.06
CA THR A 10 -7.08 9.74 18.37
C THR A 10 -6.89 10.77 19.46
N ILE A 11 -7.55 10.57 20.60
CA ILE A 11 -7.48 11.47 21.76
C ILE A 11 -6.04 11.64 22.30
N GLU A 12 -5.19 10.64 22.12
CA GLU A 12 -3.78 10.68 22.53
C GLU A 12 -2.99 11.80 21.85
N TYR A 13 -3.42 12.20 20.65
CA TYR A 13 -2.81 13.28 19.86
C TYR A 13 -3.53 14.62 19.96
N ALA A 14 -4.58 14.73 20.79
CA ALA A 14 -5.43 15.93 20.85
C ALA A 14 -4.63 17.22 21.11
N GLU A 15 -3.67 17.18 22.01
CA GLU A 15 -2.82 18.36 22.32
C GLU A 15 -1.93 18.75 21.14
N ASP A 16 -1.30 17.79 20.46
CA ASP A 16 -0.44 18.07 19.28
C ASP A 16 -1.25 18.47 18.07
N ILE A 17 -2.47 17.93 17.88
CA ILE A 17 -3.43 18.37 16.86
C ILE A 17 -3.75 19.86 17.06
N TRP A 18 -4.02 20.26 18.30
CA TRP A 18 -4.40 21.64 18.59
C TRP A 18 -3.24 22.63 18.46
N LYS A 19 -2.04 22.20 18.82
CA LYS A 19 -0.80 22.95 18.54
C LYS A 19 -0.57 23.10 17.05
N PHE A 20 -0.75 22.01 16.28
CA PHE A 20 -0.60 22.05 14.85
C PHE A 20 -1.61 22.99 14.17
N ARG A 21 -2.88 22.96 14.60
CA ARG A 21 -3.88 23.94 14.16
C ARG A 21 -3.41 25.38 14.36
N GLN A 22 -2.86 25.70 15.52
CA GLN A 22 -2.37 27.04 15.82
C GLN A 22 -1.19 27.42 14.91
N GLU A 23 -0.26 26.52 14.66
CA GLU A 23 0.84 26.73 13.73
C GLU A 23 0.37 27.00 12.29
N ILE A 24 -0.75 26.37 11.87
CA ILE A 24 -1.37 26.67 10.56
C ILE A 24 -1.96 28.08 10.56
N ILE A 25 -2.68 28.47 11.60
CA ILE A 25 -3.28 29.81 11.73
C ILE A 25 -2.20 30.88 11.65
N ASP A 26 -1.09 30.69 12.36
CA ASP A 26 0.01 31.63 12.46
C ASP A 26 0.91 31.66 11.21
N SER A 27 0.76 30.67 10.31
CA SER A 27 1.52 30.64 9.06
C SER A 27 1.05 31.73 8.08
N SER A 28 1.91 32.10 7.14
CA SER A 28 1.58 33.00 6.03
C SER A 28 1.11 32.26 4.79
N ASP A 29 0.75 30.97 4.92
CA ASP A 29 0.35 30.17 3.77
C ASP A 29 -0.98 30.61 3.17
N HIS A 30 -1.07 30.50 1.85
CA HIS A 30 -2.30 30.75 1.12
C HIS A 30 -3.28 29.57 1.28
N ASP A 31 -2.79 28.35 1.08
CA ASP A 31 -3.59 27.09 1.13
C ASP A 31 -3.67 26.51 2.55
N LYS A 32 -4.17 27.31 3.51
CA LYS A 32 -4.32 26.85 4.89
C LYS A 32 -5.33 25.70 4.98
N PHE A 33 -5.07 24.76 5.85
CA PHE A 33 -5.96 23.65 6.18
C PHE A 33 -6.30 22.66 5.05
N ALA A 34 -5.56 22.66 3.93
CA ALA A 34 -5.76 21.66 2.88
C ALA A 34 -5.66 20.25 3.45
N GLY A 35 -6.68 19.40 3.25
CA GLY A 35 -6.74 18.03 3.76
C GLY A 35 -6.96 17.88 5.26
N CYS A 36 -7.21 18.99 5.99
CA CYS A 36 -7.43 18.96 7.43
C CYS A 36 -8.91 18.81 7.84
N GLY A 37 -9.81 18.53 6.88
CA GLY A 37 -11.24 18.42 7.15
C GLY A 37 -11.80 19.71 7.76
N THR A 38 -12.45 19.59 8.92
CA THR A 38 -13.07 20.75 9.64
C THR A 38 -12.17 21.34 10.73
N LEU A 39 -10.86 21.08 10.72
CA LEU A 39 -9.97 21.49 11.80
C LEU A 39 -9.98 23.02 12.05
N GLU A 40 -10.10 23.81 11.00
CA GLU A 40 -10.17 25.27 11.10
C GLU A 40 -11.40 25.74 11.89
N GLN A 41 -12.57 25.16 11.59
CA GLN A 41 -13.86 25.56 12.16
C GLN A 41 -14.16 24.87 13.51
N SER A 42 -13.39 23.88 13.91
CA SER A 42 -13.61 23.14 15.15
C SER A 42 -13.21 23.97 16.38
N ASN A 43 -13.98 23.83 17.45
CA ASN A 43 -13.75 24.54 18.72
C ASN A 43 -12.77 23.79 19.64
N SER A 44 -12.49 22.52 19.35
CA SER A 44 -11.54 21.69 20.08
C SER A 44 -10.99 20.55 19.22
N ALA A 45 -9.85 19.99 19.62
CA ALA A 45 -9.31 18.79 18.99
C ALA A 45 -10.26 17.60 19.10
N LEU A 46 -10.99 17.47 20.21
CA LEU A 46 -11.96 16.39 20.43
C LEU A 46 -13.15 16.48 19.49
N GLU A 47 -13.69 17.67 19.27
CA GLU A 47 -14.75 17.92 18.30
C GLU A 47 -14.30 17.55 16.89
N TRP A 48 -13.08 17.93 16.51
CA TRP A 48 -12.53 17.58 15.21
C TRP A 48 -12.32 16.08 15.05
N ILE A 49 -11.76 15.40 16.06
CA ILE A 49 -11.57 13.94 16.06
C ILE A 49 -12.91 13.24 15.86
N GLU A 50 -13.93 13.63 16.59
CA GLU A 50 -15.27 13.03 16.46
C GLU A 50 -15.88 13.34 15.09
N THR A 51 -15.75 14.56 14.58
CA THR A 51 -16.24 14.92 13.24
C THR A 51 -15.54 14.10 12.14
N THR A 52 -14.22 13.87 12.24
CA THR A 52 -13.50 13.03 11.28
C THR A 52 -13.99 11.59 11.34
N ARG A 53 -14.24 11.06 12.54
CA ARG A 53 -14.80 9.72 12.76
C ARG A 53 -16.19 9.57 12.13
N VAL A 54 -17.09 10.53 12.36
CA VAL A 54 -18.45 10.54 11.79
C VAL A 54 -18.39 10.56 10.26
N ARG A 55 -17.48 11.33 9.66
CA ARG A 55 -17.33 11.44 8.20
C ARG A 55 -16.61 10.28 7.53
N SER A 56 -16.01 9.38 8.29
CA SER A 56 -15.22 8.27 7.71
C SER A 56 -16.07 7.11 7.17
N SER A 57 -17.37 7.06 7.46
CA SER A 57 -18.29 6.02 7.02
C SER A 57 -19.47 6.60 6.24
N VAL A 58 -19.94 5.87 5.23
CA VAL A 58 -21.13 6.23 4.44
C VAL A 58 -22.38 6.28 5.33
N GLU A 59 -22.46 5.40 6.34
CA GLU A 59 -23.61 5.28 7.23
C GLU A 59 -23.76 6.47 8.19
N THR A 60 -22.65 7.10 8.54
CA THR A 60 -22.63 8.20 9.53
C THR A 60 -22.35 9.57 8.93
N CYS A 61 -21.81 9.61 7.71
CA CYS A 61 -21.53 10.87 7.02
C CYS A 61 -22.82 11.61 6.68
N PRO A 62 -22.92 12.94 6.94
CA PRO A 62 -24.06 13.74 6.50
C PRO A 62 -24.30 13.61 4.99
N SER A 63 -25.55 13.51 4.56
CA SER A 63 -25.96 13.25 3.18
C SER A 63 -25.54 14.35 2.18
N ASP A 64 -25.25 15.56 2.67
CA ASP A 64 -24.76 16.70 1.88
C ASP A 64 -23.22 16.73 1.78
N LYS A 65 -22.52 15.74 2.33
CA LYS A 65 -21.07 15.62 2.34
C LYS A 65 -20.61 14.33 1.67
N VAL A 66 -19.39 14.35 1.18
CA VAL A 66 -18.72 13.14 0.68
C VAL A 66 -17.96 12.49 1.83
N PRO A 67 -18.15 11.18 2.06
CA PRO A 67 -17.39 10.44 3.06
C PRO A 67 -15.88 10.56 2.82
N SER A 68 -15.13 10.75 3.90
CA SER A 68 -13.68 10.91 3.82
C SER A 68 -12.99 10.44 5.09
N ASN A 69 -11.83 9.79 4.93
CA ASN A 69 -10.92 9.56 6.05
C ASN A 69 -9.93 10.70 6.14
N VAL A 70 -9.69 11.18 7.34
CA VAL A 70 -8.59 12.10 7.64
C VAL A 70 -7.55 11.34 8.45
N TYR A 71 -6.29 11.48 8.08
CA TYR A 71 -5.17 10.85 8.77
C TYR A 71 -4.19 11.91 9.28
N ILE A 72 -3.65 11.68 10.47
CA ILE A 72 -2.49 12.39 10.97
C ILE A 72 -1.23 11.61 10.59
N ALA A 73 -0.20 12.30 10.14
CA ALA A 73 1.11 11.73 9.84
C ALA A 73 1.99 11.84 11.08
N VAL A 74 2.22 10.72 11.76
CA VAL A 74 3.00 10.65 12.99
C VAL A 74 4.40 10.19 12.68
N ARG A 75 5.42 10.93 13.13
CA ARG A 75 6.82 10.56 13.04
C ARG A 75 7.17 9.57 14.15
N LEU A 76 7.72 8.40 13.76
CA LEU A 76 7.87 7.27 14.68
C LEU A 76 8.95 7.46 15.77
N CYS A 77 9.95 8.32 15.55
CA CYS A 77 11.03 8.49 16.52
C CYS A 77 10.66 9.35 17.75
N ASP A 78 9.63 10.18 17.64
CA ASP A 78 9.23 11.13 18.71
C ASP A 78 7.71 11.31 18.85
N ASN A 79 6.91 10.54 18.12
CA ASN A 79 5.45 10.58 18.08
C ASN A 79 4.85 11.96 17.72
N LYS A 80 5.61 12.82 17.06
CA LYS A 80 5.16 14.15 16.65
C LYS A 80 4.34 14.09 15.36
N ILE A 81 3.23 14.82 15.31
CA ILE A 81 2.48 15.03 14.07
C ILE A 81 3.28 15.96 13.15
N VAL A 82 3.58 15.49 11.94
CA VAL A 82 4.31 16.24 10.90
C VAL A 82 3.41 16.71 9.75
N GLY A 83 2.17 16.24 9.69
CA GLY A 83 1.20 16.66 8.68
C GLY A 83 -0.16 16.00 8.88
N ILE A 84 -1.13 16.46 8.10
CA ILE A 84 -2.49 15.93 8.01
C ILE A 84 -2.81 15.73 6.53
N ILE A 85 -3.55 14.68 6.20
CA ILE A 85 -3.96 14.32 4.85
C ILE A 85 -5.34 13.68 4.87
N ASP A 86 -6.21 14.01 3.91
CA ASP A 86 -7.51 13.37 3.76
C ASP A 86 -7.57 12.44 2.53
N LEU A 87 -8.57 11.57 2.52
CA LEU A 87 -8.96 10.76 1.38
C LEU A 87 -10.49 10.76 1.27
N ARG A 88 -11.01 11.43 0.27
CA ARG A 88 -12.42 11.43 -0.10
C ARG A 88 -12.74 10.17 -0.87
N HIS A 89 -13.83 9.49 -0.51
CA HIS A 89 -14.16 8.16 -1.04
C HIS A 89 -14.56 8.18 -2.52
N HIS A 90 -15.08 9.31 -3.00
CA HIS A 90 -15.39 9.59 -4.40
C HIS A 90 -15.37 11.11 -4.64
N ILE A 91 -15.45 11.50 -5.90
CA ILE A 91 -15.48 12.92 -6.31
C ILE A 91 -16.76 13.29 -7.06
N ASP A 92 -17.85 12.51 -6.87
CA ASP A 92 -19.18 12.81 -7.45
C ASP A 92 -19.81 14.00 -6.72
N HIS A 93 -19.16 15.14 -6.81
CA HIS A 93 -19.53 16.39 -6.19
C HIS A 93 -18.95 17.53 -7.04
N PRO A 94 -19.72 18.62 -7.33
CA PRO A 94 -19.27 19.69 -8.24
C PRO A 94 -17.89 20.27 -7.91
N ILE A 95 -17.63 20.53 -6.64
CA ILE A 95 -16.34 21.05 -6.18
C ILE A 95 -15.23 19.99 -6.32
N LEU A 96 -15.49 18.77 -5.85
CA LEU A 96 -14.46 17.72 -5.81
C LEU A 96 -14.07 17.24 -7.21
N SER A 97 -15.03 17.13 -8.12
CA SER A 97 -14.77 16.76 -9.53
C SER A 97 -14.04 17.84 -10.30
N THR A 98 -14.12 19.10 -9.85
CA THR A 98 -13.51 20.24 -10.52
C THR A 98 -12.12 20.57 -9.96
N TRP A 99 -12.05 20.99 -8.69
CA TRP A 99 -10.80 21.47 -8.08
C TRP A 99 -10.49 20.90 -6.70
N GLY A 100 -11.44 20.25 -6.01
CA GLY A 100 -11.18 19.68 -4.68
C GLY A 100 -10.42 18.36 -4.70
N GLY A 101 -10.64 17.52 -5.72
CA GLY A 101 -10.00 16.21 -5.88
C GLY A 101 -10.34 15.20 -4.78
N HIS A 102 -9.63 14.07 -4.79
CA HIS A 102 -9.75 13.01 -3.78
C HIS A 102 -8.90 13.26 -2.54
N ILE A 103 -7.79 13.97 -2.66
CA ILE A 103 -6.78 14.12 -1.60
C ILE A 103 -6.38 15.57 -1.46
N GLY A 104 -6.46 16.08 -0.25
CA GLY A 104 -5.79 17.29 0.22
C GLY A 104 -4.77 16.92 1.30
N TYR A 105 -3.75 17.73 1.50
CA TYR A 105 -2.76 17.52 2.56
C TYR A 105 -2.10 18.82 2.97
N TYR A 106 -1.64 18.84 4.23
CA TYR A 106 -0.89 19.96 4.80
C TYR A 106 0.27 19.42 5.64
N VAL A 107 1.47 19.89 5.33
CA VAL A 107 2.68 19.56 6.11
C VAL A 107 2.93 20.67 7.12
N ARG A 108 3.18 20.28 8.37
CA ARG A 108 3.51 21.19 9.48
C ARG A 108 4.59 22.20 9.05
N PRO A 109 4.40 23.52 9.23
CA PRO A 109 5.33 24.52 8.71
C PRO A 109 6.79 24.25 9.08
N THR A 110 7.06 23.91 10.34
CA THR A 110 8.41 23.62 10.86
C THR A 110 9.02 22.29 10.36
N GLU A 111 8.23 21.46 9.70
CA GLU A 111 8.62 20.13 9.22
C GLU A 111 8.72 20.05 7.67
N ARG A 112 8.56 21.16 6.98
CA ARG A 112 8.64 21.24 5.50
C ARG A 112 10.06 21.01 4.99
N GLY A 113 10.17 20.71 3.70
CA GLY A 113 11.46 20.47 3.04
C GLY A 113 12.11 19.11 3.39
N LYS A 114 11.51 18.32 4.27
CA LYS A 114 12.05 17.04 4.77
C LYS A 114 11.46 15.81 4.06
N GLY A 115 10.65 16.00 3.00
CA GLY A 115 10.07 14.92 2.20
C GLY A 115 8.75 14.32 2.76
N TYR A 116 8.23 14.82 3.88
CA TYR A 116 7.03 14.26 4.52
C TYR A 116 5.78 14.31 3.62
N GLY A 117 5.57 15.40 2.87
CA GLY A 117 4.43 15.49 1.94
C GLY A 117 4.43 14.36 0.90
N LYS A 118 5.60 14.07 0.32
CA LYS A 118 5.75 12.96 -0.64
C LYS A 118 5.38 11.62 0.00
N GLU A 119 5.87 11.36 1.21
CA GLU A 119 5.63 10.11 1.92
C GLU A 119 4.17 9.98 2.39
N MET A 120 3.56 11.08 2.87
CA MET A 120 2.14 11.12 3.23
C MET A 120 1.25 10.76 2.03
N LEU A 121 1.50 11.40 0.87
CA LEU A 121 0.76 11.11 -0.34
C LEU A 121 0.95 9.65 -0.77
N ARG A 122 2.18 9.15 -0.76
CA ARG A 122 2.48 7.76 -1.08
C ARG A 122 1.67 6.78 -0.21
N GLN A 123 1.67 6.98 1.12
CA GLN A 123 0.88 6.14 2.03
C GLN A 123 -0.62 6.27 1.81
N ASN A 124 -1.11 7.46 1.49
CA ASN A 124 -2.54 7.68 1.29
C ASN A 124 -3.05 7.11 -0.04
N LEU A 125 -2.20 7.03 -1.07
CA LEU A 125 -2.52 6.29 -2.31
C LEU A 125 -2.75 4.80 -2.04
N LEU A 126 -2.04 4.21 -1.07
CA LEU A 126 -2.28 2.84 -0.64
C LEU A 126 -3.63 2.69 0.10
N ASN A 127 -4.04 3.71 0.86
CA ASN A 127 -5.39 3.75 1.45
C ASN A 127 -6.47 3.87 0.37
N ALA A 128 -6.24 4.67 -0.68
CA ALA A 128 -7.13 4.77 -1.84
C ALA A 128 -7.30 3.40 -2.54
N GLN A 129 -6.20 2.67 -2.71
CA GLN A 129 -6.23 1.34 -3.30
C GLN A 129 -7.06 0.34 -2.48
N LYS A 130 -6.92 0.33 -1.15
CA LYS A 130 -7.74 -0.53 -0.27
C LYS A 130 -9.23 -0.28 -0.44
N ARG A 131 -9.62 0.95 -0.80
CA ARG A 131 -10.99 1.34 -1.07
C ARG A 131 -11.44 1.04 -2.51
N GLY A 132 -10.57 0.48 -3.35
CA GLY A 132 -10.86 0.23 -4.75
C GLY A 132 -10.85 1.47 -5.64
N ILE A 133 -10.26 2.58 -5.18
CA ILE A 133 -10.09 3.79 -5.98
C ILE A 133 -8.90 3.58 -6.91
N GLU A 134 -9.15 3.37 -8.19
CA GLU A 134 -8.12 3.07 -9.19
C GLU A 134 -7.39 4.32 -9.71
N LYS A 135 -8.07 5.47 -9.68
CA LYS A 135 -7.51 6.76 -10.11
C LYS A 135 -7.84 7.86 -9.11
N VAL A 136 -6.83 8.57 -8.70
CA VAL A 136 -6.94 9.67 -7.73
C VAL A 136 -6.71 10.99 -8.44
N LEU A 137 -7.68 11.89 -8.37
CA LEU A 137 -7.52 13.29 -8.78
C LEU A 137 -6.91 14.08 -7.63
N ILE A 138 -5.85 14.82 -7.92
CA ILE A 138 -5.24 15.79 -6.98
C ILE A 138 -5.04 17.10 -7.73
N THR A 139 -5.26 18.20 -7.04
CA THR A 139 -5.08 19.54 -7.58
C THR A 139 -4.12 20.34 -6.71
N CYS A 140 -3.47 21.32 -7.29
CA CYS A 140 -2.68 22.30 -6.56
C CYS A 140 -2.75 23.65 -7.27
N ASN A 141 -2.55 24.74 -6.54
CA ASN A 141 -2.39 26.07 -7.13
C ASN A 141 -1.15 26.10 -8.02
N GLU A 142 -1.17 26.88 -9.08
CA GLU A 142 -0.10 26.93 -10.09
C GLU A 142 1.25 27.35 -9.48
N ASP A 143 1.24 28.21 -8.49
CA ASP A 143 2.40 28.71 -7.76
C ASP A 143 2.86 27.75 -6.64
N ASN A 144 2.05 26.74 -6.26
CA ASN A 144 2.41 25.78 -5.23
C ASN A 144 3.35 24.67 -5.77
N VAL A 145 4.60 25.09 -6.06
CA VAL A 145 5.66 24.22 -6.60
C VAL A 145 5.94 23.01 -5.68
N ALA A 146 5.77 23.18 -4.37
CA ALA A 146 6.01 22.08 -3.41
C ALA A 146 4.97 20.98 -3.55
N SER A 147 3.69 21.34 -3.71
CA SER A 147 2.60 20.40 -3.97
C SER A 147 2.78 19.73 -5.33
N GLU A 148 3.07 20.48 -6.38
CA GLU A 148 3.31 19.93 -7.73
C GLU A 148 4.43 18.87 -7.72
N LYS A 149 5.60 19.18 -7.12
CA LYS A 149 6.70 18.22 -6.97
C LYS A 149 6.31 16.97 -6.18
N THR A 150 5.48 17.13 -5.16
CA THR A 150 4.95 16.02 -4.35
C THR A 150 4.06 15.11 -5.20
N ILE A 151 3.16 15.67 -5.98
CA ILE A 151 2.24 14.96 -6.87
C ILE A 151 3.01 14.22 -7.96
N LEU A 152 3.92 14.91 -8.67
CA LEU A 152 4.74 14.31 -9.73
C LEU A 152 5.63 13.17 -9.20
N ALA A 153 6.21 13.34 -8.01
CA ALA A 153 7.03 12.31 -7.38
C ALA A 153 6.25 11.04 -6.95
N ASN A 154 4.91 11.10 -6.98
CA ASN A 154 4.00 9.98 -6.74
C ASN A 154 3.29 9.50 -8.03
N GLY A 155 3.83 9.83 -9.21
CA GLY A 155 3.30 9.36 -10.47
C GLY A 155 2.13 10.20 -11.01
N GLY A 156 1.97 11.44 -10.56
CA GLY A 156 0.96 12.36 -11.07
C GLY A 156 1.16 12.69 -12.53
N VAL A 157 0.12 12.50 -13.33
CA VAL A 157 0.07 12.87 -14.75
C VAL A 157 -0.78 14.12 -14.88
N PHE A 158 -0.20 15.17 -15.44
CA PHE A 158 -0.90 16.44 -15.68
C PHE A 158 -2.10 16.22 -16.63
N GLU A 159 -3.27 16.73 -16.24
CA GLU A 159 -4.47 16.71 -17.07
C GLU A 159 -4.66 18.06 -17.78
N ARG A 160 -4.85 19.10 -16.99
CA ARG A 160 -5.11 20.46 -17.47
C ARG A 160 -5.02 21.48 -16.34
N THR A 161 -4.99 22.74 -16.74
CA THR A 161 -5.18 23.88 -15.84
C THR A 161 -6.64 24.34 -15.88
N ILE A 162 -7.14 24.80 -14.75
CA ILE A 162 -8.47 25.41 -14.59
C ILE A 162 -8.33 26.72 -13.82
N THR A 163 -9.29 27.63 -13.99
CA THR A 163 -9.40 28.84 -13.18
C THR A 163 -10.64 28.77 -12.30
N VAL A 164 -10.47 29.01 -11.01
CA VAL A 164 -11.54 29.02 -10.01
C VAL A 164 -11.34 30.25 -9.14
N ASP A 165 -12.34 31.13 -9.09
CA ASP A 165 -12.30 32.39 -8.31
C ASP A 165 -11.00 33.19 -8.50
N ASP A 166 -10.59 33.37 -9.77
CA ASP A 166 -9.35 34.04 -10.22
C ASP A 166 -8.04 33.31 -9.89
N GLU A 167 -8.09 32.17 -9.22
CA GLU A 167 -6.92 31.34 -8.97
C GLU A 167 -6.72 30.27 -10.07
N VAL A 168 -5.47 30.09 -10.46
CA VAL A 168 -5.09 29.09 -11.46
C VAL A 168 -4.66 27.81 -10.77
N MET A 169 -5.38 26.74 -11.06
CA MET A 169 -5.12 25.41 -10.48
C MET A 169 -4.72 24.40 -11.53
N LYS A 170 -3.72 23.59 -11.23
CA LYS A 170 -3.28 22.43 -12.02
C LYS A 170 -3.94 21.17 -11.50
N ARG A 171 -4.42 20.33 -12.42
CA ARG A 171 -5.06 19.06 -12.13
C ARG A 171 -4.17 17.92 -12.58
N TYR A 172 -4.06 16.89 -11.72
CA TYR A 172 -3.23 15.70 -11.95
C TYR A 172 -4.03 14.45 -11.61
N TRP A 173 -3.85 13.41 -12.43
CA TRP A 173 -4.36 12.07 -12.13
C TRP A 173 -3.21 11.16 -11.73
N ILE A 174 -3.40 10.40 -10.67
CA ILE A 174 -2.50 9.34 -10.25
C ILE A 174 -3.25 8.01 -10.42
N THR A 175 -2.71 7.10 -11.22
CA THR A 175 -3.19 5.73 -11.28
C THR A 175 -2.66 4.98 -10.06
N VAL A 176 -3.59 4.42 -9.28
CA VAL A 176 -3.24 3.69 -8.05
C VAL A 176 -3.03 2.23 -8.42
N ASP A 177 -1.77 1.85 -8.60
CA ASP A 177 -1.40 0.52 -9.03
C ASP A 177 -1.25 -0.45 -7.84
N ARG A 178 -1.79 -1.66 -8.01
CA ARG A 178 -1.59 -2.78 -7.07
C ARG A 178 -0.12 -3.20 -6.97
N GLU A 179 0.68 -2.94 -7.98
CA GLU A 179 2.12 -3.20 -7.95
C GLU A 179 2.86 -2.38 -6.88
N LEU A 180 2.40 -1.17 -6.56
CA LEU A 180 3.03 -0.34 -5.54
C LEU A 180 3.01 -1.05 -4.17
N LEU A 181 1.89 -1.68 -3.80
CA LEU A 181 1.78 -2.44 -2.54
C LEU A 181 2.72 -3.65 -2.48
N ARG A 182 2.91 -4.33 -3.61
CA ARG A 182 3.78 -5.50 -3.68
C ARG A 182 5.24 -5.14 -3.55
N LYS A 183 5.66 -4.03 -4.17
CA LYS A 183 7.04 -3.50 -4.06
C LYS A 183 7.38 -3.02 -2.66
N GLU A 184 6.40 -2.70 -1.83
CA GLU A 184 6.61 -2.25 -0.45
C GLU A 184 6.46 -3.34 0.60
N LEU A 185 5.99 -4.51 0.22
CA LEU A 185 5.88 -5.64 1.14
C LEU A 185 7.28 -6.03 1.60
N LYS A 186 7.49 -6.02 2.91
CA LYS A 186 8.70 -6.53 3.58
C LYS A 186 8.39 -7.91 4.15
N CYS A 187 9.42 -8.70 4.39
CA CYS A 187 9.28 -10.03 4.92
C CYS A 187 10.28 -10.30 6.04
N LYS A 188 9.86 -11.12 6.99
CA LYS A 188 10.72 -11.79 7.97
C LYS A 188 10.42 -13.28 7.95
N THR A 189 11.45 -14.10 8.12
CA THR A 189 11.33 -15.55 8.24
C THR A 189 11.51 -15.99 9.68
N TYR A 190 10.91 -17.10 10.03
CA TYR A 190 10.93 -17.72 11.36
C TYR A 190 11.07 -19.23 11.22
N PRO A 191 11.60 -19.93 12.23
CA PRO A 191 11.57 -21.39 12.26
C PRO A 191 10.15 -21.94 12.05
N LEU A 192 10.06 -23.11 11.45
CA LEU A 192 8.78 -23.80 11.21
C LEU A 192 7.90 -23.88 12.47
N ASN A 193 6.59 -23.67 12.28
CA ASN A 193 5.56 -23.75 13.32
C ASN A 193 5.69 -22.69 14.44
N THR A 194 6.42 -21.61 14.19
CA THR A 194 6.55 -20.48 15.13
C THR A 194 5.28 -19.63 15.17
N LEU A 195 4.63 -19.41 14.01
CA LEU A 195 3.48 -18.49 13.91
C LEU A 195 2.12 -19.15 14.16
N GLY A 196 2.06 -20.48 14.19
CA GLY A 196 0.93 -21.27 14.65
C GLY A 196 -0.29 -21.33 13.73
N THR A 197 -0.72 -20.22 13.16
CA THR A 197 -1.83 -20.13 12.18
C THR A 197 -1.34 -19.42 10.93
N TYR A 198 -1.75 -19.92 9.76
CA TYR A 198 -1.27 -19.44 8.48
C TYR A 198 -2.42 -19.02 7.59
N LYS A 199 -2.23 -17.92 6.88
CA LYS A 199 -3.18 -17.39 5.90
C LYS A 199 -2.81 -17.78 4.47
N TYR A 200 -1.52 -17.94 4.21
CA TYR A 200 -0.98 -18.24 2.89
C TYR A 200 -0.01 -19.40 2.89
N THR A 201 0.16 -20.01 1.72
CA THR A 201 1.28 -20.87 1.38
C THR A 201 2.09 -20.27 0.25
N VAL A 202 3.42 -20.45 0.28
CA VAL A 202 4.34 -20.01 -0.79
C VAL A 202 5.25 -21.17 -1.14
N ILE A 203 5.43 -21.42 -2.44
CA ILE A 203 6.21 -22.54 -2.94
C ILE A 203 7.39 -22.02 -3.78
N CYS A 204 8.60 -22.32 -3.36
CA CYS A 204 9.83 -22.12 -4.11
C CYS A 204 10.13 -23.42 -4.87
N SER A 205 9.81 -23.43 -6.16
CA SER A 205 9.92 -24.65 -7.00
C SER A 205 11.27 -24.69 -7.70
N TYR A 206 11.95 -25.86 -7.60
CA TYR A 206 13.28 -26.06 -8.17
C TYR A 206 13.30 -27.30 -9.07
N TYR A 207 13.75 -27.14 -10.31
CA TYR A 207 13.82 -28.18 -11.35
C TYR A 207 15.11 -28.07 -12.14
N ASP A 208 15.86 -29.16 -12.22
CA ASP A 208 17.07 -29.30 -13.02
C ASP A 208 18.02 -28.07 -12.98
N GLY A 209 18.39 -27.67 -11.77
CA GLY A 209 19.34 -26.56 -11.57
C GLY A 209 18.74 -25.17 -11.77
N SER A 210 17.41 -25.04 -11.86
CA SER A 210 16.72 -23.76 -12.12
C SER A 210 15.49 -23.58 -11.24
N TRP A 211 15.19 -22.35 -10.91
CA TRP A 211 13.95 -21.97 -10.24
C TRP A 211 12.79 -21.91 -11.24
N VAL A 212 11.63 -22.41 -10.85
CA VAL A 212 10.39 -22.35 -11.64
C VAL A 212 9.56 -21.20 -11.14
N LEU A 213 9.31 -20.19 -11.97
CA LEU A 213 8.46 -19.06 -11.65
C LEU A 213 7.29 -18.97 -12.63
N SER A 214 6.16 -18.50 -12.10
CA SER A 214 4.93 -18.29 -12.85
C SER A 214 4.74 -16.80 -13.17
N LYS A 215 4.03 -16.51 -14.28
CA LYS A 215 3.69 -15.16 -14.69
C LYS A 215 2.19 -15.04 -14.87
N HIS A 216 1.57 -14.16 -14.11
CA HIS A 216 0.14 -13.92 -14.18
C HIS A 216 -0.26 -13.18 -15.48
N LYS A 217 -1.44 -13.50 -16.07
CA LYS A 217 -1.96 -12.89 -17.32
C LYS A 217 -2.03 -11.36 -17.31
N LYS A 218 -2.24 -10.75 -16.13
CA LYS A 218 -2.40 -9.30 -15.94
C LYS A 218 -1.11 -8.58 -15.52
N ARG A 219 0.06 -9.25 -15.53
CA ARG A 219 1.32 -8.68 -15.02
C ARG A 219 2.48 -8.99 -15.96
N ASP A 220 3.51 -8.13 -15.94
CA ASP A 220 4.78 -8.37 -16.60
C ASP A 220 5.90 -8.83 -15.66
N THR A 221 5.52 -9.29 -14.48
CA THR A 221 6.42 -9.74 -13.40
C THR A 221 6.26 -11.22 -13.15
N TYR A 222 7.33 -11.85 -12.63
CA TYR A 222 7.35 -13.26 -12.24
C TYR A 222 7.19 -13.40 -10.73
N GLU A 223 6.57 -14.51 -10.33
CA GLU A 223 6.27 -14.80 -8.91
C GLU A 223 6.46 -16.29 -8.58
N THR A 224 6.64 -16.57 -7.28
CA THR A 224 6.51 -17.91 -6.71
C THR A 224 5.09 -18.40 -6.88
N GLN A 225 4.88 -19.70 -6.96
CA GLN A 225 3.56 -20.29 -6.78
C GLN A 225 3.09 -20.07 -5.34
N GLY A 226 1.79 -19.88 -5.13
CA GLY A 226 1.23 -19.74 -3.80
C GLY A 226 -0.04 -18.94 -3.72
N GLY A 227 -0.83 -19.19 -2.69
CA GLY A 227 -2.10 -18.54 -2.47
C GLY A 227 -2.65 -18.73 -1.06
N HIS A 228 -3.93 -18.46 -0.92
CA HIS A 228 -4.63 -18.60 0.35
C HIS A 228 -4.80 -20.06 0.73
N ILE A 229 -4.67 -20.36 2.03
CA ILE A 229 -5.08 -21.64 2.60
C ILE A 229 -6.59 -21.58 2.78
N GLU A 230 -7.31 -22.50 2.14
CA GLU A 230 -8.76 -22.56 2.21
C GLU A 230 -9.25 -23.21 3.51
N ALA A 231 -10.54 -23.04 3.81
CA ALA A 231 -11.13 -23.58 5.03
C ALA A 231 -11.04 -25.11 5.05
N GLY A 232 -10.33 -25.65 6.03
CA GLY A 232 -10.13 -27.09 6.20
C GLY A 232 -8.86 -27.65 5.55
N GLU A 233 -8.12 -26.83 4.79
CA GLU A 233 -6.82 -27.23 4.24
C GLU A 233 -5.69 -27.10 5.26
N THR A 234 -4.75 -28.02 5.23
CA THR A 234 -3.42 -27.81 5.83
C THR A 234 -2.56 -26.96 4.89
N PRO A 235 -1.49 -26.30 5.40
CA PRO A 235 -0.56 -25.56 4.56
C PRO A 235 0.04 -26.40 3.41
N LEU A 236 0.29 -27.70 3.64
CA LEU A 236 0.83 -28.59 2.64
C LEU A 236 -0.21 -28.96 1.55
N GLU A 237 -1.47 -29.14 1.90
CA GLU A 237 -2.55 -29.39 0.92
C GLU A 237 -2.75 -28.18 0.03
N ALA A 238 -2.83 -26.99 0.62
CA ALA A 238 -2.88 -25.73 -0.12
C ALA A 238 -1.65 -25.56 -1.04
N ALA A 239 -0.44 -25.91 -0.54
CA ALA A 239 0.78 -25.82 -1.35
C ALA A 239 0.74 -26.75 -2.58
N LYS A 240 0.21 -27.95 -2.46
CA LYS A 240 0.05 -28.87 -3.60
C LYS A 240 -0.97 -28.36 -4.61
N ARG A 241 -2.10 -27.82 -4.14
CA ARG A 241 -3.15 -27.27 -4.99
C ARG A 241 -2.62 -26.05 -5.76
N GLU A 242 -2.04 -25.07 -5.07
CA GLU A 242 -1.50 -23.84 -5.68
C GLU A 242 -0.35 -24.14 -6.66
N LEU A 243 0.53 -25.12 -6.30
CA LEU A 243 1.61 -25.54 -7.20
C LEU A 243 1.04 -26.04 -8.54
N TYR A 244 0.00 -26.88 -8.51
CA TYR A 244 -0.63 -27.36 -9.71
C TYR A 244 -1.37 -26.26 -10.48
N GLU A 245 -2.18 -25.44 -9.81
CA GLU A 245 -3.00 -24.40 -10.44
C GLU A 245 -2.14 -23.32 -11.11
N GLU A 246 -1.01 -22.96 -10.50
CA GLU A 246 -0.16 -21.87 -10.99
C GLU A 246 1.02 -22.32 -11.85
N SER A 247 1.35 -23.61 -11.89
CA SER A 247 2.48 -24.10 -12.71
C SER A 247 2.22 -25.38 -13.50
N GLY A 248 1.13 -26.09 -13.23
CA GLY A 248 0.84 -27.40 -13.82
C GLY A 248 1.61 -28.56 -13.18
N ILE A 249 2.57 -28.31 -12.29
CA ILE A 249 3.44 -29.33 -11.68
C ILE A 249 2.62 -30.26 -10.81
N LYS A 250 2.68 -31.58 -11.14
CA LYS A 250 2.05 -32.66 -10.38
C LYS A 250 3.06 -33.55 -9.65
N ASP A 251 4.23 -33.73 -10.25
CA ASP A 251 5.28 -34.61 -9.74
C ASP A 251 6.40 -33.79 -9.09
N ALA A 252 6.28 -33.58 -7.78
CA ALA A 252 7.24 -32.88 -6.97
C ALA A 252 7.23 -33.39 -5.53
N THR A 253 8.39 -33.35 -4.87
CA THR A 253 8.49 -33.57 -3.42
C THR A 253 8.53 -32.22 -2.72
N LEU A 254 7.55 -31.97 -1.82
CA LEU A 254 7.45 -30.73 -1.07
C LEU A 254 8.04 -30.89 0.33
N TYR A 255 8.94 -29.98 0.68
CA TYR A 255 9.56 -29.88 1.99
C TYR A 255 9.17 -28.57 2.65
N PRO A 256 8.65 -28.56 3.90
CA PRO A 256 8.43 -27.34 4.64
C PRO A 256 9.77 -26.67 4.97
N VAL A 257 9.87 -25.35 4.74
CA VAL A 257 11.12 -24.59 4.88
C VAL A 257 11.11 -23.73 6.13
N CYS A 258 10.17 -22.82 6.22
CA CYS A 258 10.08 -21.84 7.29
C CYS A 258 8.68 -21.22 7.33
N ASP A 259 8.38 -20.51 8.41
CA ASP A 259 7.26 -19.58 8.45
C ASP A 259 7.71 -18.21 7.93
N TYR A 260 6.80 -17.45 7.31
CA TYR A 260 7.08 -16.07 6.96
C TYR A 260 6.01 -15.12 7.47
N PHE A 261 6.43 -13.89 7.75
CA PHE A 261 5.55 -12.77 8.09
C PHE A 261 5.81 -11.63 7.12
N GLY A 262 4.86 -11.44 6.20
CA GLY A 262 4.86 -10.34 5.25
C GLY A 262 4.17 -9.12 5.85
N TYR A 263 4.75 -7.94 5.74
CA TYR A 263 4.19 -6.71 6.27
C TYR A 263 4.58 -5.48 5.45
N ASN A 264 3.68 -4.55 5.42
CA ASN A 264 3.96 -3.16 5.07
C ASN A 264 3.34 -2.27 6.14
N HIS A 265 3.35 -0.96 5.96
CA HIS A 265 2.77 -0.01 6.94
C HIS A 265 1.23 -0.05 7.02
N ILE A 266 0.56 -0.85 6.16
CA ILE A 266 -0.91 -0.89 6.08
C ILE A 266 -1.47 -2.24 6.50
N SER A 267 -0.76 -3.33 6.16
CA SER A 267 -1.26 -4.69 6.34
C SER A 267 -0.13 -5.65 6.68
N SER A 268 -0.51 -6.74 7.30
CA SER A 268 0.38 -7.87 7.53
C SER A 268 -0.33 -9.17 7.23
N SER A 269 0.44 -10.16 6.84
CA SER A 269 -0.02 -11.53 6.66
C SER A 269 1.11 -12.49 6.97
N ASN A 270 0.75 -13.73 7.23
CA ASN A 270 1.72 -14.78 7.48
C ASN A 270 1.41 -16.00 6.63
N GLY A 271 2.37 -16.87 6.52
CA GLY A 271 2.21 -18.12 5.82
C GLY A 271 3.36 -19.06 6.06
N GLN A 272 3.26 -20.22 5.44
CA GLN A 272 4.30 -21.23 5.45
C GLN A 272 4.94 -21.35 4.08
N VAL A 273 6.26 -21.48 4.05
CA VAL A 273 7.08 -21.61 2.83
C VAL A 273 7.44 -23.08 2.62
N PHE A 274 7.29 -23.53 1.38
CA PHE A 274 7.69 -24.87 0.94
C PHE A 274 8.75 -24.79 -0.16
N LEU A 275 9.67 -25.73 -0.15
CA LEU A 275 10.52 -26.06 -1.28
C LEU A 275 9.86 -27.21 -2.04
N ALA A 276 9.59 -27.03 -3.32
CA ALA A 276 9.20 -28.12 -4.22
C ALA A 276 10.41 -28.57 -5.04
N VAL A 277 10.92 -29.77 -4.80
CA VAL A 277 11.86 -30.45 -5.69
C VAL A 277 11.05 -31.11 -6.77
N VAL A 278 11.06 -30.52 -7.95
CA VAL A 278 10.23 -30.94 -9.10
C VAL A 278 10.91 -32.07 -9.86
N HIS A 279 10.16 -33.12 -10.19
CA HIS A 279 10.64 -34.30 -10.93
C HIS A 279 10.27 -34.23 -12.40
N SER A 280 9.12 -33.65 -12.74
CA SER A 280 8.69 -33.40 -14.12
C SER A 280 7.91 -32.10 -14.25
N LEU A 281 8.00 -31.49 -15.43
CA LEU A 281 7.17 -30.32 -15.79
C LEU A 281 6.01 -30.79 -16.66
N ASP A 282 4.79 -30.39 -16.29
CA ASP A 282 3.57 -30.66 -17.03
C ASP A 282 3.06 -29.39 -17.74
N GLU A 283 2.04 -29.52 -18.55
CA GLU A 283 1.38 -28.36 -19.18
C GLU A 283 0.65 -27.52 -18.12
N LEU A 284 0.77 -26.20 -18.27
CA LEU A 284 0.06 -25.23 -17.42
C LEU A 284 -1.46 -25.38 -17.65
N PRO A 285 -2.27 -25.64 -16.63
CA PRO A 285 -3.72 -25.72 -16.77
C PRO A 285 -4.32 -24.35 -17.13
N GLU A 286 -5.56 -24.35 -17.56
CA GLU A 286 -6.31 -23.11 -17.72
C GLU A 286 -6.51 -22.45 -16.36
N SER A 287 -5.76 -21.37 -16.12
CA SER A 287 -5.70 -20.65 -14.84
C SER A 287 -5.51 -19.16 -15.09
N GLU A 288 -5.27 -18.39 -14.04
CA GLU A 288 -4.90 -16.98 -14.16
C GLU A 288 -3.46 -16.76 -14.63
N MET A 289 -2.64 -17.81 -14.67
CA MET A 289 -1.26 -17.74 -15.12
C MET A 289 -1.15 -17.78 -16.67
N LYS A 290 -0.20 -17.01 -17.20
CA LYS A 290 0.08 -16.91 -18.63
C LYS A 290 1.17 -17.86 -19.07
N GLU A 291 2.22 -17.99 -18.28
CA GLU A 291 3.38 -18.82 -18.57
C GLU A 291 4.12 -19.25 -17.32
N VAL A 292 4.86 -20.33 -17.43
CA VAL A 292 5.84 -20.81 -16.45
C VAL A 292 7.21 -20.79 -17.12
N ARG A 293 8.22 -20.29 -16.41
CA ARG A 293 9.59 -20.17 -16.95
C ARG A 293 10.63 -20.62 -15.94
N LEU A 294 11.74 -21.17 -16.46
CA LEU A 294 12.90 -21.58 -15.69
C LEU A 294 13.94 -20.45 -15.63
N PHE A 295 14.50 -20.23 -14.45
CA PHE A 295 15.51 -19.22 -14.18
C PHE A 295 16.66 -19.81 -13.38
N LYS A 296 17.90 -19.72 -13.88
CA LYS A 296 19.10 -20.09 -13.12
C LYS A 296 19.35 -19.14 -11.95
N GLU A 297 19.03 -17.87 -12.14
CA GLU A 297 19.06 -16.81 -11.13
C GLU A 297 17.71 -16.10 -11.14
N LEU A 298 17.30 -15.54 -10.01
CA LEU A 298 16.01 -14.82 -9.92
C LEU A 298 16.02 -13.61 -10.86
N PRO A 299 14.94 -13.38 -11.65
CA PRO A 299 14.85 -12.24 -12.52
C PRO A 299 14.66 -10.92 -11.73
N GLU A 300 15.09 -9.80 -12.32
CA GLU A 300 14.93 -8.48 -11.72
C GLU A 300 13.44 -8.05 -11.59
N ASN A 301 12.59 -8.51 -12.51
CA ASN A 301 11.16 -8.16 -12.56
C ASN A 301 10.30 -9.10 -11.73
N LEU A 302 10.61 -9.26 -10.45
CA LEU A 302 9.78 -10.02 -9.51
C LEU A 302 8.53 -9.24 -9.09
N THR A 303 7.41 -9.96 -8.90
CA THR A 303 6.16 -9.41 -8.34
C THR A 303 6.35 -8.93 -6.89
N TYR A 304 7.21 -9.63 -6.14
CA TYR A 304 7.52 -9.33 -4.73
C TYR A 304 9.03 -9.18 -4.52
N PRO A 305 9.67 -8.10 -5.00
CA PRO A 305 11.12 -7.97 -5.04
C PRO A 305 11.81 -7.92 -3.67
N ASN A 306 11.08 -7.54 -2.61
CA ASN A 306 11.60 -7.50 -1.23
C ASN A 306 11.20 -8.72 -0.39
N VAL A 307 10.50 -9.68 -0.98
CA VAL A 307 10.02 -10.91 -0.29
C VAL A 307 10.63 -12.14 -0.94
N SER A 308 10.40 -12.33 -2.25
CA SER A 308 10.80 -13.55 -2.95
C SER A 308 12.28 -13.89 -2.76
N PRO A 309 13.26 -12.96 -2.92
CA PRO A 309 14.66 -13.33 -2.74
C PRO A 309 14.99 -13.94 -1.38
N LEU A 310 14.39 -13.44 -0.31
CA LEU A 310 14.58 -13.96 1.05
C LEU A 310 14.03 -15.39 1.18
N LEU A 311 12.84 -15.65 0.63
CA LEU A 311 12.22 -16.98 0.70
C LEU A 311 12.98 -18.01 -0.16
N TYR A 312 13.48 -17.61 -1.32
CA TYR A 312 14.34 -18.45 -2.16
C TYR A 312 15.67 -18.77 -1.50
N GLU A 313 16.27 -17.83 -0.77
CA GLU A 313 17.50 -18.07 0.00
C GLU A 313 17.27 -19.17 1.06
N GLU A 314 16.18 -19.09 1.83
CA GLU A 314 15.84 -20.11 2.83
C GLU A 314 15.55 -21.46 2.18
N ALA A 315 14.80 -21.48 1.08
CA ALA A 315 14.53 -22.71 0.34
C ALA A 315 15.80 -23.35 -0.22
N TYR A 316 16.74 -22.55 -0.73
CA TYR A 316 18.02 -23.05 -1.27
C TYR A 316 18.96 -23.60 -0.19
N LYS A 317 18.96 -22.99 1.01
CA LYS A 317 19.69 -23.55 2.17
C LYS A 317 19.22 -24.97 2.49
N LEU A 318 17.88 -25.16 2.49
CA LEU A 318 17.30 -26.50 2.71
C LEU A 318 17.67 -27.46 1.56
N TYR A 319 17.52 -27.03 0.28
CA TYR A 319 17.85 -27.86 -0.88
C TYR A 319 19.29 -28.40 -0.83
N ARG A 320 20.25 -27.59 -0.40
CA ARG A 320 21.65 -27.99 -0.29
C ARG A 320 21.94 -28.95 0.85
N SER A 321 20.99 -29.14 1.76
CA SER A 321 21.11 -30.07 2.90
C SER A 321 20.41 -31.42 2.66
N LEU A 322 19.62 -31.52 1.58
CA LEU A 322 18.99 -32.77 1.10
C LEU A 322 19.97 -33.61 0.29
#